data_236ad2764e8329ee82e0058ad97e5486
#
_entry.id   236ad2764e8329ee82e0058ad97e5486
#
_cell.length_a   1.000
_cell.length_b   1.000
_cell.length_c   1.000
_cell.angle_alpha   90.00
_cell.angle_beta   90.00
_cell.angle_gamma   90.00
#
_symmetry.space_group_name_H-M   'P 1'
#
loop_
_entity.id
_entity.type
_entity.pdbx_description
1 polymer ?
#
loop_
_entity_poly.entity_id
_entity_poly.type
_entity_poly.pdbx_seq_one_letter_code
_entity_poly.pdbx_strand_id
1 'polypeptide(L)'
;MNGVPERQPSYNEKRETDVISQHLREQQIREEAADWAVRLSQGDPDPATAEALARWCQADPRHPEALAFAQATWDALGQLADEPA
;
A
#
# COMPACT_ATOMS: atom_id res chain seq x y z
N MET A 1 27.52 38.55 -10.10
CA MET A 1 27.25 38.21 -9.89
C MET A 1 26.76 37.60 -9.76
N ASN A 2 26.64 37.44 -9.76
CA ASN A 2 26.24 36.89 -9.64
C ASN A 2 25.72 36.22 -9.24
N GLY A 3 25.66 35.93 -9.06
CA GLY A 3 25.19 35.38 -8.62
C GLY A 3 24.49 34.53 -8.54
N VAL A 4 24.17 34.10 -8.72
CA VAL A 4 23.51 33.42 -8.68
C VAL A 4 23.26 32.51 -8.15
N PRO A 5 23.01 32.12 -7.90
CA PRO A 5 22.85 31.25 -7.42
C PRO A 5 22.11 30.48 -7.15
N GLU A 6 21.78 30.38 -7.23
CA GLU A 6 21.19 29.84 -7.08
C GLU A 6 20.93 28.91 -6.76
N ARG A 7 20.79 28.38 -6.74
CA ARG A 7 20.45 27.46 -6.61
C ARG A 7 20.56 26.84 -5.73
N GLN A 8 20.32 26.33 -5.25
CA GLN A 8 20.37 25.69 -4.46
C GLN A 8 19.72 24.79 -4.20
N PRO A 9 19.33 24.60 -4.18
CA PRO A 9 18.64 23.71 -3.78
C PRO A 9 18.80 22.35 -3.92
N SER A 10 19.83 21.79 -3.87
CA SER A 10 19.92 20.39 -3.97
C SER A 10 19.22 19.66 -2.86
N TYR A 11 19.16 20.16 -1.67
CA TYR A 11 18.46 19.41 -0.64
C TYR A 11 16.94 19.51 -0.78
N ASN A 12 16.46 20.52 -1.49
CA ASN A 12 15.05 20.56 -1.84
C ASN A 12 14.71 19.44 -2.80
N GLU A 13 15.57 19.23 -3.75
CA GLU A 13 15.38 18.15 -4.70
C GLU A 13 15.38 16.80 -4.00
N LYS A 14 16.27 16.67 -3.04
CA LYS A 14 16.33 15.46 -2.26
C LYS A 14 15.02 15.20 -1.53
N ARG A 15 14.46 16.25 -0.97
CA ARG A 15 13.22 16.14 -0.25
C ARG A 15 12.10 15.71 -1.16
N GLU A 16 12.03 16.29 -2.34
CA GLU A 16 11.00 15.92 -3.30
C GLU A 16 11.14 14.48 -3.72
N THR A 17 12.36 14.03 -3.93
CA THR A 17 12.60 12.67 -4.30
C THR A 17 12.16 11.72 -3.20
N ASP A 18 12.43 12.05 -1.96
CA ASP A 18 12.02 11.22 -0.84
C ASP A 18 10.50 11.11 -0.75
N VAL A 19 9.81 12.24 -0.94
CA VAL A 19 8.36 12.25 -0.88
C VAL A 19 7.77 11.38 -1.99
N ILE A 20 8.31 11.51 -3.19
CA ILE A 20 7.84 10.71 -4.31
C ILE A 20 8.09 9.23 -4.06
N SER A 21 9.27 8.89 -3.54
CA SER A 21 9.59 7.51 -3.24
C SER A 21 8.64 6.92 -2.21
N GLN A 22 8.32 7.68 -1.19
CA GLN A 22 7.39 7.23 -0.16
C GLN A 22 6.00 7.04 -0.74
N HIS A 23 5.59 7.96 -1.60
CA HIS A 23 4.29 7.86 -2.25
C HIS A 23 4.18 6.59 -3.07
N LEU A 24 5.20 6.32 -3.88
CA LEU A 24 5.19 5.13 -4.71
C LEU A 24 5.19 3.86 -3.87
N ARG A 25 5.93 3.87 -2.77
CA ARG A 25 5.98 2.72 -1.90
C ARG A 25 4.63 2.47 -1.22
N GLU A 26 4.01 3.53 -0.76
CA GLU A 26 2.70 3.40 -0.14
C GLU A 26 1.67 2.91 -1.13
N GLN A 27 1.72 3.41 -2.34
CA GLN A 27 0.81 2.97 -3.38
C GLN A 27 1.02 1.50 -3.69
N GLN A 28 2.26 1.08 -3.76
CA GLN A 28 2.58 -0.32 -4.01
C GLN A 28 2.06 -1.21 -2.90
N ILE A 29 2.23 -0.77 -1.65
CA ILE A 29 1.74 -1.53 -0.52
C ILE A 29 0.22 -1.66 -0.58
N ARG A 30 -0.47 -0.59 -0.94
CA ARG A 30 -1.92 -0.64 -1.07
C ARG A 30 -2.35 -1.60 -2.15
N GLU A 31 -1.66 -1.60 -3.27
CA GLU A 31 -2.00 -2.51 -4.35
C GLU A 31 -1.79 -3.96 -3.95
N GLU A 32 -0.70 -4.23 -3.26
CA GLU A 32 -0.43 -5.56 -2.79
C GLU A 32 -1.44 -5.99 -1.73
N ALA A 33 -1.80 -5.07 -0.85
CA ALA A 33 -2.79 -5.36 0.17
C ALA A 33 -4.15 -5.65 -0.45
N ALA A 34 -4.53 -4.90 -1.46
CA ALA A 34 -5.79 -5.14 -2.14
C ALA A 34 -5.79 -6.50 -2.80
N ASP A 35 -4.67 -6.90 -3.38
CA ASP A 35 -4.52 -8.21 -3.98
C ASP A 35 -4.74 -9.31 -2.95
N TRP A 36 -4.12 -9.16 -1.79
CA TRP A 36 -4.29 -10.12 -0.71
C TRP A 36 -5.73 -10.17 -0.23
N ALA A 37 -6.36 -9.00 -0.10
CA ALA A 37 -7.73 -8.93 0.35
C ALA A 37 -8.66 -9.67 -0.61
N VAL A 38 -8.44 -9.53 -1.90
CA VAL A 38 -9.23 -10.24 -2.89
C VAL A 38 -9.06 -11.75 -2.73
N ARG A 39 -7.81 -12.19 -2.58
CA ARG A 39 -7.55 -13.61 -2.42
C ARG A 39 -8.21 -14.17 -1.18
N LEU A 40 -8.13 -13.43 -0.09
CA LEU A 40 -8.72 -13.87 1.17
C LEU A 40 -10.25 -13.89 1.10
N SER A 41 -10.82 -13.03 0.28
CA SER A 41 -12.28 -12.99 0.14
C SER A 41 -12.81 -14.20 -0.61
N GLN A 42 -11.94 -14.91 -1.32
CA GLN A 42 -12.35 -16.07 -2.09
C GLN A 42 -12.36 -17.35 -1.27
N GLY A 43 -11.96 -17.27 -0.01
CA GLY A 43 -11.97 -18.43 0.87
C GLY A 43 -10.67 -18.51 1.64
N ASP A 44 -10.53 -19.59 2.38
CA ASP A 44 -9.33 -19.79 3.17
C ASP A 44 -8.14 -20.04 2.25
N PRO A 45 -7.01 -19.38 2.50
CA PRO A 45 -5.85 -19.62 1.68
C PRO A 45 -5.25 -21.01 1.95
N ASP A 46 -4.64 -21.58 0.92
CA ASP A 46 -3.93 -22.83 1.13
C ASP A 46 -2.67 -22.54 1.96
N PRO A 47 -2.01 -23.60 2.48
CA PRO A 47 -0.86 -23.38 3.37
C PRO A 47 0.26 -22.56 2.74
N ALA A 48 0.52 -22.75 1.47
CA ALA A 48 1.58 -21.99 0.80
C ALA A 48 1.23 -20.51 0.71
N THR A 49 -0.02 -20.22 0.39
CA THR A 49 -0.47 -18.84 0.30
C THR A 49 -0.49 -18.20 1.67
N ALA A 50 -0.95 -18.94 2.69
CA ALA A 50 -0.98 -18.42 4.04
C ALA A 50 0.43 -18.08 4.52
N GLU A 51 1.39 -18.91 4.17
CA GLU A 51 2.77 -18.65 4.55
C GLU A 51 3.32 -17.43 3.85
N ALA A 52 3.01 -17.27 2.56
CA ALA A 52 3.44 -16.10 1.82
C ALA A 52 2.83 -14.84 2.40
N LEU A 53 1.57 -14.91 2.80
CA LEU A 53 0.91 -13.78 3.42
C LEU A 53 1.57 -13.40 4.74
N ALA A 54 1.91 -14.40 5.55
CA ALA A 54 2.58 -14.14 6.82
C ALA A 54 3.91 -13.45 6.60
N ARG A 55 4.67 -13.89 5.60
CA ARG A 55 5.94 -13.27 5.29
C ARG A 55 5.74 -11.83 4.83
N TRP A 56 4.73 -11.62 4.01
CA TRP A 56 4.44 -10.27 3.52
C TRP A 56 4.10 -9.35 4.70
N CYS A 57 3.29 -9.83 5.63
CA CYS A 57 2.92 -9.03 6.79
C CYS A 57 4.13 -8.72 7.67
N GLN A 58 5.07 -9.64 7.76
CA GLN A 58 6.26 -9.43 8.59
C GLN A 58 7.30 -8.56 7.93
N ALA A 59 7.22 -8.41 6.62
CA ALA A 59 8.24 -7.66 5.88
C ALA A 59 8.22 -6.18 6.23
N ASP A 60 7.07 -5.63 6.59
CA ASP A 60 6.94 -4.21 6.87
C ASP A 60 5.76 -4.03 7.79
N PRO A 61 5.93 -3.26 8.89
CA PRO A 61 4.81 -3.05 9.82
C PRO A 61 3.63 -2.33 9.19
N ARG A 62 3.82 -1.68 8.07
CA ARG A 62 2.71 -1.04 7.37
C ARG A 62 1.87 -2.03 6.59
N HIS A 63 2.41 -3.21 6.30
CA HIS A 63 1.69 -4.19 5.51
C HIS A 63 0.43 -4.70 6.21
N PRO A 64 0.49 -5.13 7.47
CA PRO A 64 -0.73 -5.58 8.13
C PRO A 64 -1.80 -4.51 8.22
N GLU A 65 -1.38 -3.26 8.45
CA GLU A 65 -2.33 -2.17 8.52
C GLU A 65 -3.00 -1.95 7.17
N ALA A 66 -2.20 -1.98 6.11
CA ALA A 66 -2.75 -1.80 4.78
C ALA A 66 -3.71 -2.94 4.43
N LEU A 67 -3.37 -4.14 4.84
CA LEU A 67 -4.23 -5.29 4.59
C LEU A 67 -5.56 -5.15 5.33
N ALA A 68 -5.51 -4.74 6.59
CA ALA A 68 -6.73 -4.55 7.36
C ALA A 68 -7.63 -3.51 6.70
N PHE A 69 -7.03 -2.42 6.24
CA PHE A 69 -7.78 -1.39 5.55
C PHE A 69 -8.39 -1.91 4.26
N ALA A 70 -7.62 -2.67 3.50
CA ALA A 70 -8.10 -3.22 2.24
C ALA A 70 -9.23 -4.20 2.48
N GLN A 71 -9.14 -5.02 3.51
CA GLN A 71 -10.19 -5.97 3.83
C GLN A 71 -11.47 -5.25 4.26
N ALA A 72 -11.33 -4.20 5.06
CA ALA A 72 -12.48 -3.43 5.46
C ALA A 72 -13.16 -2.77 4.27
N THR A 73 -12.35 -2.24 3.35
CA THR A 73 -12.88 -1.63 2.16
C THR A 73 -13.60 -2.66 1.28
N TRP A 74 -12.98 -3.82 1.13
CA TRP A 74 -13.58 -4.89 0.34
C TRP A 74 -14.91 -5.34 0.94
N ASP A 75 -14.95 -5.47 2.26
CA ASP A 75 -16.18 -5.86 2.93
C ASP A 75 -17.28 -4.82 2.73
N ALA A 76 -16.91 -3.55 2.83
CA ALA A 76 -17.88 -2.48 2.64
C ALA A 76 -18.45 -2.49 1.23
N LEU A 77 -17.59 -2.73 0.24
CA LEU A 77 -18.04 -2.83 -1.14
C LEU A 77 -18.95 -4.04 -1.34
N GLY A 78 -18.63 -5.13 -0.68
CA GLY A 78 -19.47 -6.30 -0.74
C GLY A 78 -20.85 -6.05 -0.18
N GLN A 79 -20.91 -5.31 0.91
CA GLN A 79 -22.19 -4.98 1.50
C GLN A 79 -23.03 -4.11 0.57
N LEU A 80 -22.36 -3.17 -0.12
CA LEU A 80 -23.08 -2.35 -1.08
C LEU A 80 -23.60 -3.18 -2.25
N ALA A 81 -22.82 -4.14 -2.68
CA ALA A 81 -23.24 -5.00 -3.78
C ALA A 81 -24.40 -5.90 -3.38
N ASP A 82 -24.44 -6.29 -2.11
CA ASP A 82 -25.49 -7.17 -1.61
C ASP A 82 -26.79 -6.45 -1.38
N GLU A 83 -26.75 -5.15 -1.29
CA GLU A 83 -27.93 -4.41 -0.99
C GLU A 83 -28.93 -4.51 -2.11
N PRO A 84 -30.15 -4.93 -1.82
CA PRO A 84 -31.17 -4.97 -2.86
C PRO A 84 -31.53 -3.56 -3.26
N ALA A 85 -31.64 -3.37 -4.52
CA ALA A 85 -31.89 -2.04 -5.06
C ALA A 85 -33.30 -1.55 -4.74
#